data_b19c69dccc17933fef106df77adf292a
#
_entry.id   b19c69dccc17933fef106df77adf292a
#
_cell.length_a   1.000
_cell.length_b   1.000
_cell.length_c   1.000
_cell.angle_alpha   90.00
_cell.angle_beta   90.00
_cell.angle_gamma   90.00
#
_symmetry.space_group_name_H-M   'P 1'
#
loop_
_entity.id
_entity.type
_entity.pdbx_description
1 polymer ?
#
loop_
_entity_poly.entity_id
_entity_poly.type
_entity_poly.pdbx_seq_one_letter_code
_entity_poly.pdbx_strand_id
1 'polypeptide(L)'
;METRTKISIILAVILILITGCVYGQDTAINPNKLPKTAKTFLFTHFKGIKIGSAIEDREIYGVDEYKVYLANGTTIEFDRHGNWKEVDGKHQKLPYGFIPVNIRNYVAKSFPNTYFIKAEKERWSYKTELSNGIKLEFDRNGNFKKIDD
;
A
#
# COMPACT_ATOMS: atom_id res chain seq x y z
N MET A 1 -3.43 53.55 -20.81
CA MET A 1 -2.53 52.74 -19.95
C MET A 1 -3.28 51.83 -18.98
N GLU A 2 -4.35 52.27 -18.36
CA GLU A 2 -5.14 51.46 -17.40
C GLU A 2 -5.79 50.19 -17.99
N THR A 3 -6.28 50.21 -19.22
CA THR A 3 -6.94 49.06 -19.86
C THR A 3 -5.98 47.90 -20.14
N ARG A 4 -4.73 48.18 -20.51
CA ARG A 4 -3.72 47.17 -20.76
C ARG A 4 -3.29 46.45 -19.46
N THR A 5 -3.18 47.22 -18.39
CA THR A 5 -2.82 46.66 -17.05
C THR A 5 -3.92 45.79 -16.50
N LYS A 6 -5.19 46.19 -16.66
CA LYS A 6 -6.35 45.38 -16.19
C LYS A 6 -6.48 44.06 -16.97
N ILE A 7 -6.24 44.08 -18.28
CA ILE A 7 -6.27 42.86 -19.11
C ILE A 7 -5.12 41.92 -18.73
N SER A 8 -3.92 42.40 -18.44
CA SER A 8 -2.80 41.57 -17.99
C SER A 8 -3.05 40.93 -16.64
N ILE A 9 -3.68 41.63 -15.70
CA ILE A 9 -4.02 41.08 -14.39
C ILE A 9 -5.11 40.02 -14.51
N ILE A 10 -6.12 40.21 -15.35
CA ILE A 10 -7.18 39.24 -15.61
C ILE A 10 -6.60 37.97 -16.27
N LEU A 11 -5.69 38.11 -17.24
CA LEU A 11 -5.02 36.96 -17.85
C LEU A 11 -4.15 36.17 -16.82
N ALA A 12 -3.45 36.87 -15.93
CA ALA A 12 -2.65 36.23 -14.88
C ALA A 12 -3.52 35.49 -13.86
N VAL A 13 -4.68 36.05 -13.48
CA VAL A 13 -5.63 35.39 -12.56
C VAL A 13 -6.27 34.17 -13.21
N ILE A 14 -6.61 34.23 -14.51
CA ILE A 14 -7.14 33.06 -15.24
C ILE A 14 -6.09 31.97 -15.36
N LEU A 15 -4.80 32.30 -15.55
CA LEU A 15 -3.73 31.30 -15.63
C LEU A 15 -3.48 30.62 -14.31
N ILE A 16 -3.68 31.29 -13.16
CA ILE A 16 -3.56 30.70 -11.82
C ILE A 16 -4.73 29.74 -11.50
N LEU A 17 -5.90 29.94 -12.08
CA LEU A 17 -7.07 29.09 -11.89
C LEU A 17 -7.01 27.77 -12.69
N ILE A 18 -6.08 27.67 -13.67
CA ILE A 18 -5.91 26.46 -14.49
C ILE A 18 -4.88 25.47 -13.88
N THR A 19 -4.09 25.91 -12.90
CA THR A 19 -3.29 24.99 -12.08
C THR A 19 -4.17 24.29 -11.03
N GLY A 20 -5.27 23.70 -11.47
CA GLY A 20 -6.01 22.73 -10.69
C GLY A 20 -5.05 21.58 -10.42
N CYS A 21 -4.62 21.44 -9.17
CA CYS A 21 -3.90 20.24 -8.71
C CYS A 21 -4.73 19.05 -9.12
N VAL A 22 -4.24 18.26 -10.07
CA VAL A 22 -4.77 16.94 -10.34
C VAL A 22 -4.30 16.06 -9.17
N TYR A 23 -5.05 16.11 -8.08
CA TYR A 23 -4.88 15.14 -6.99
C TYR A 23 -5.47 13.82 -7.48
N GLY A 24 -4.72 12.74 -7.33
CA GLY A 24 -5.28 11.40 -7.40
C GLY A 24 -6.55 11.35 -6.52
N GLN A 25 -7.62 10.76 -7.04
CA GLN A 25 -8.88 10.70 -6.30
C GLN A 25 -9.05 9.32 -5.68
N ASP A 26 -8.91 9.28 -4.37
CA ASP A 26 -9.35 8.13 -3.57
C ASP A 26 -10.86 7.97 -3.68
N THR A 27 -11.29 6.88 -4.28
CA THR A 27 -12.71 6.58 -4.46
C THR A 27 -13.09 5.29 -3.75
N ALA A 28 -14.06 5.38 -2.84
CA ALA A 28 -14.61 4.19 -2.20
C ALA A 28 -15.31 3.29 -3.24
N ILE A 29 -14.98 2.02 -3.23
CA ILE A 29 -15.54 1.03 -4.15
C ILE A 29 -16.21 -0.13 -3.40
N ASN A 30 -17.14 -0.80 -4.08
CA ASN A 30 -17.62 -2.09 -3.59
C ASN A 30 -16.47 -3.12 -3.66
N PRO A 31 -16.19 -3.89 -2.59
CA PRO A 31 -15.12 -4.90 -2.58
C PRO A 31 -15.20 -5.92 -3.73
N ASN A 32 -16.40 -6.16 -4.28
CA ASN A 32 -16.56 -7.03 -5.43
C ASN A 32 -15.88 -6.51 -6.71
N LYS A 33 -15.60 -5.20 -6.77
CA LYS A 33 -14.88 -4.56 -7.89
C LYS A 33 -13.36 -4.73 -7.82
N LEU A 34 -12.82 -5.20 -6.69
CA LEU A 34 -11.40 -5.51 -6.58
C LEU A 34 -10.96 -6.51 -7.66
N PRO A 35 -9.73 -6.42 -8.17
CA PRO A 35 -9.15 -7.41 -9.08
C PRO A 35 -9.27 -8.83 -8.52
N LYS A 36 -9.42 -9.81 -9.42
CA LYS A 36 -9.54 -11.22 -9.02
C LYS A 36 -8.35 -11.67 -8.15
N THR A 37 -7.14 -11.22 -8.48
CA THR A 37 -5.90 -11.52 -7.74
C THR A 37 -6.00 -11.04 -6.29
N ALA A 38 -6.44 -9.79 -6.06
CA ALA A 38 -6.63 -9.23 -4.73
C ALA A 38 -7.69 -10.00 -3.94
N LYS A 39 -8.83 -10.32 -4.56
CA LYS A 39 -9.88 -11.15 -3.92
C LYS A 39 -9.37 -12.53 -3.53
N THR A 40 -8.58 -13.17 -4.39
CA THR A 40 -7.96 -14.48 -4.09
C THR A 40 -6.98 -14.36 -2.92
N PHE A 41 -6.15 -13.32 -2.89
CA PHE A 41 -5.23 -13.06 -1.78
C PHE A 41 -5.97 -12.90 -0.45
N LEU A 42 -7.00 -12.08 -0.42
CA LEU A 42 -7.84 -11.86 0.76
C LEU A 42 -8.50 -13.17 1.24
N PHE A 43 -9.08 -13.92 0.31
CA PHE A 43 -9.70 -15.21 0.65
C PHE A 43 -8.69 -16.24 1.18
N THR A 44 -7.47 -16.27 0.64
CA THR A 44 -6.44 -17.24 1.04
C THR A 44 -5.84 -16.91 2.39
N HIS A 45 -5.52 -15.63 2.63
CA HIS A 45 -4.71 -15.24 3.78
C HIS A 45 -5.51 -14.58 4.91
N PHE A 46 -6.70 -14.03 4.61
CA PHE A 46 -7.54 -13.31 5.57
C PHE A 46 -8.96 -13.87 5.66
N LYS A 47 -9.09 -15.17 5.39
CA LYS A 47 -10.39 -15.87 5.45
C LYS A 47 -11.10 -15.64 6.79
N GLY A 48 -12.38 -15.25 6.72
CA GLY A 48 -13.22 -15.02 7.90
C GLY A 48 -13.12 -13.62 8.48
N ILE A 49 -12.19 -12.78 8.00
CA ILE A 49 -12.12 -11.37 8.39
C ILE A 49 -12.91 -10.55 7.40
N LYS A 50 -13.90 -9.78 7.90
CA LYS A 50 -14.73 -8.92 7.04
C LYS A 50 -13.92 -7.77 6.46
N ILE A 51 -14.18 -7.42 5.20
CA ILE A 51 -13.71 -6.18 4.59
C ILE A 51 -14.59 -5.06 5.14
N GLY A 52 -13.98 -4.08 5.80
CA GLY A 52 -14.63 -2.88 6.29
C GLY A 52 -14.86 -1.87 5.17
N SER A 53 -13.82 -1.59 4.37
CA SER A 53 -13.89 -0.72 3.20
C SER A 53 -12.84 -1.08 2.16
N ALA A 54 -13.08 -0.68 0.92
CA ALA A 54 -12.12 -0.74 -0.17
C ALA A 54 -12.10 0.58 -0.92
N ILE A 55 -10.90 1.05 -1.26
CA ILE A 55 -10.66 2.31 -1.96
C ILE A 55 -9.84 1.98 -3.21
N GLU A 56 -10.15 2.63 -4.32
CA GLU A 56 -9.25 2.71 -5.47
C GLU A 56 -8.63 4.11 -5.52
N ASP A 57 -7.33 4.18 -5.67
CA ASP A 57 -6.61 5.40 -6.01
C ASP A 57 -6.50 5.50 -7.53
N ARG A 58 -6.94 6.64 -8.07
CA ARG A 58 -6.95 6.91 -9.51
C ARG A 58 -6.03 8.07 -9.83
N GLU A 59 -5.08 7.79 -10.68
CA GLU A 59 -4.28 8.81 -11.34
C GLU A 59 -4.82 9.13 -12.75
N ILE A 60 -4.17 10.07 -13.44
CA ILE A 60 -4.58 10.54 -14.80
C ILE A 60 -4.74 9.37 -15.79
N TYR A 61 -3.98 8.31 -15.64
CA TYR A 61 -3.96 7.16 -16.55
C TYR A 61 -4.79 5.96 -16.08
N GLY A 62 -5.63 6.12 -15.06
CA GLY A 62 -6.50 5.09 -14.52
C GLY A 62 -6.21 4.71 -13.07
N VAL A 63 -6.67 3.54 -12.65
CA VAL A 63 -6.41 3.05 -11.28
C VAL A 63 -4.94 2.70 -11.14
N ASP A 64 -4.27 3.26 -10.12
CA ASP A 64 -2.88 2.94 -9.78
C ASP A 64 -2.80 1.87 -8.71
N GLU A 65 -3.61 1.99 -7.66
CA GLU A 65 -3.62 1.02 -6.57
C GLU A 65 -5.00 0.85 -5.93
N TYR A 66 -5.12 -0.21 -5.13
CA TYR A 66 -6.28 -0.48 -4.28
C TYR A 66 -5.84 -0.58 -2.83
N LYS A 67 -6.63 0.00 -1.93
CA LYS A 67 -6.41 -0.10 -0.49
C LYS A 67 -7.62 -0.74 0.18
N VAL A 68 -7.39 -1.78 0.97
CA VAL A 68 -8.42 -2.54 1.68
C VAL A 68 -8.21 -2.42 3.18
N TYR A 69 -9.25 -2.03 3.88
CA TYR A 69 -9.29 -1.98 5.34
C TYR A 69 -10.13 -3.15 5.86
N LEU A 70 -9.52 -4.02 6.64
CA LEU A 70 -10.20 -5.14 7.26
C LEU A 70 -10.81 -4.75 8.62
N ALA A 71 -11.86 -5.44 9.04
CA ALA A 71 -12.56 -5.16 10.28
C ALA A 71 -11.71 -5.33 11.56
N ASN A 72 -10.59 -6.06 11.47
CA ASN A 72 -9.63 -6.22 12.55
C ASN A 72 -8.56 -5.10 12.60
N GLY A 73 -8.65 -4.08 11.74
CA GLY A 73 -7.70 -2.97 11.65
C GLY A 73 -6.53 -3.18 10.71
N THR A 74 -6.37 -4.38 10.12
CA THR A 74 -5.34 -4.63 9.11
C THR A 74 -5.64 -3.82 7.85
N THR A 75 -4.61 -3.20 7.28
CA THR A 75 -4.66 -2.51 6.00
C THR A 75 -3.84 -3.29 4.96
N ILE A 76 -4.37 -3.42 3.75
CA ILE A 76 -3.68 -4.11 2.66
C ILE A 76 -3.71 -3.22 1.42
N GLU A 77 -2.54 -3.01 0.83
CA GLU A 77 -2.39 -2.28 -0.43
C GLU A 77 -2.05 -3.26 -1.56
N PHE A 78 -2.69 -3.05 -2.70
CA PHE A 78 -2.50 -3.83 -3.91
C PHE A 78 -2.16 -2.89 -5.07
N ASP A 79 -1.33 -3.36 -5.99
CA ASP A 79 -1.14 -2.67 -7.26
C ASP A 79 -2.43 -2.74 -8.12
N ARG A 80 -2.43 -2.03 -9.26
CA ARG A 80 -3.56 -2.03 -10.22
C ARG A 80 -3.97 -3.41 -10.74
N HIS A 81 -3.11 -4.42 -10.64
CA HIS A 81 -3.37 -5.80 -11.05
C HIS A 81 -3.87 -6.68 -9.90
N GLY A 82 -3.91 -6.13 -8.69
CA GLY A 82 -4.31 -6.83 -7.48
C GLY A 82 -3.21 -7.66 -6.83
N ASN A 83 -1.93 -7.45 -7.19
CA ASN A 83 -0.82 -8.02 -6.46
C ASN A 83 -0.59 -7.21 -5.19
N TRP A 84 -0.36 -7.88 -4.05
CA TRP A 84 -0.10 -7.18 -2.81
C TRP A 84 1.22 -6.40 -2.84
N LYS A 85 1.21 -5.20 -2.27
CA LYS A 85 2.34 -4.30 -2.08
C LYS A 85 2.70 -4.16 -0.61
N GLU A 86 1.69 -3.91 0.22
CA GLU A 86 1.85 -3.75 1.67
C GLU A 86 0.74 -4.47 2.41
N VAL A 87 1.08 -5.07 3.54
CA VAL A 87 0.16 -5.59 4.53
C VAL A 87 0.58 -5.07 5.90
N ASP A 88 -0.24 -4.24 6.51
CA ASP A 88 0.01 -3.62 7.81
C ASP A 88 -1.05 -4.09 8.83
N GLY A 89 -0.65 -4.96 9.73
CA GLY A 89 -1.48 -5.48 10.82
C GLY A 89 -1.55 -4.53 12.01
N LYS A 90 -0.90 -3.38 11.95
CA LYS A 90 -0.67 -2.48 13.07
C LYS A 90 0.14 -3.20 14.17
N HIS A 91 -0.54 -3.80 15.14
CA HIS A 91 0.09 -4.58 16.20
C HIS A 91 -0.31 -6.05 16.18
N GLN A 92 -1.12 -6.46 15.19
CA GLN A 92 -1.61 -7.82 15.10
C GLN A 92 -0.65 -8.71 14.31
N LYS A 93 -0.59 -9.96 14.73
CA LYS A 93 0.16 -11.00 14.00
C LYS A 93 -0.42 -11.18 12.60
N LEU A 94 0.41 -11.01 11.59
CA LEU A 94 0.04 -11.29 10.20
C LEU A 94 0.04 -12.80 9.91
N PRO A 95 -0.85 -13.27 9.03
CA PRO A 95 -0.67 -14.56 8.38
C PRO A 95 0.60 -14.47 7.51
N TYR A 96 1.53 -15.39 7.68
CA TYR A 96 2.83 -15.31 7.02
C TYR A 96 2.92 -16.12 5.71
N GLY A 97 1.85 -16.75 5.28
CA GLY A 97 1.83 -17.62 4.09
C GLY A 97 2.18 -16.90 2.77
N PHE A 98 1.99 -15.59 2.70
CA PHE A 98 2.36 -14.77 1.54
C PHE A 98 3.80 -14.21 1.60
N ILE A 99 4.46 -14.31 2.76
CA ILE A 99 5.84 -13.86 2.96
C ILE A 99 6.80 -14.96 2.44
N PRO A 100 7.82 -14.63 1.64
CA PRO A 100 8.77 -15.60 1.11
C PRO A 100 9.38 -16.49 2.19
N VAL A 101 9.55 -17.78 1.87
CA VAL A 101 10.05 -18.77 2.83
C VAL A 101 11.43 -18.42 3.39
N ASN A 102 12.32 -17.84 2.60
CA ASN A 102 13.66 -17.43 3.04
C ASN A 102 13.58 -16.37 4.15
N ILE A 103 12.68 -15.38 3.99
CA ILE A 103 12.44 -14.34 5.00
C ILE A 103 11.89 -14.97 6.28
N ARG A 104 10.89 -15.85 6.15
CA ARG A 104 10.30 -16.54 7.31
C ARG A 104 11.33 -17.35 8.09
N ASN A 105 12.17 -18.10 7.38
CA ASN A 105 13.21 -18.92 7.99
C ASN A 105 14.29 -18.06 8.68
N TYR A 106 14.69 -16.95 8.05
CA TYR A 106 15.62 -16.01 8.64
C TYR A 106 15.08 -15.44 9.96
N VAL A 107 13.84 -14.95 9.94
CA VAL A 107 13.21 -14.37 11.13
C VAL A 107 13.04 -15.41 12.24
N ALA A 108 12.57 -16.61 11.91
CA ALA A 108 12.40 -17.68 12.90
C ALA A 108 13.73 -18.05 13.60
N LYS A 109 14.85 -18.00 12.87
CA LYS A 109 16.19 -18.32 13.41
C LYS A 109 16.80 -17.15 14.19
N SER A 110 16.70 -15.93 13.65
CA SER A 110 17.45 -14.78 14.16
C SER A 110 16.65 -13.97 15.21
N PHE A 111 15.33 -14.05 15.17
CA PHE A 111 14.42 -13.30 16.05
C PHE A 111 13.35 -14.24 16.63
N PRO A 112 13.74 -15.25 17.42
CA PRO A 112 12.78 -16.18 18.01
C PRO A 112 11.80 -15.42 18.91
N ASN A 113 10.57 -15.95 19.03
CA ASN A 113 9.47 -15.34 19.80
C ASN A 113 8.94 -14.01 19.26
N THR A 114 9.25 -13.66 18.03
CA THR A 114 8.63 -12.53 17.32
C THR A 114 7.67 -13.02 16.25
N TYR A 115 6.84 -12.10 15.75
CA TYR A 115 5.96 -12.34 14.62
C TYR A 115 5.91 -11.10 13.73
N PHE A 116 5.53 -11.27 12.47
CA PHE A 116 5.37 -10.16 11.54
C PHE A 116 4.13 -9.36 11.89
N ILE A 117 4.27 -8.04 11.95
CA ILE A 117 3.17 -7.08 12.08
C ILE A 117 3.01 -6.23 10.81
N LYS A 118 4.06 -6.11 10.00
CA LYS A 118 4.03 -5.42 8.71
C LYS A 118 4.94 -6.14 7.70
N ALA A 119 4.51 -6.16 6.44
CA ALA A 119 5.29 -6.64 5.32
C ALA A 119 5.04 -5.76 4.10
N GLU A 120 6.12 -5.37 3.43
CA GLU A 120 6.10 -4.58 2.20
C GLU A 120 6.86 -5.33 1.11
N LYS A 121 6.34 -5.27 -0.10
CA LYS A 121 6.95 -5.84 -1.30
C LYS A 121 7.23 -4.73 -2.29
N GLU A 122 8.47 -4.36 -2.43
CA GLU A 122 8.95 -3.40 -3.40
C GLU A 122 9.44 -4.11 -4.68
N ARG A 123 9.81 -3.33 -5.68
CA ARG A 123 10.31 -3.87 -6.96
C ARG A 123 11.54 -4.77 -6.78
N TRP A 124 12.44 -4.43 -5.85
CA TRP A 124 13.74 -5.06 -5.70
C TRP A 124 14.03 -5.57 -4.27
N SER A 125 13.11 -5.38 -3.37
CA SER A 125 13.29 -5.70 -1.95
C SER A 125 11.97 -6.09 -1.28
N TYR A 126 12.12 -6.67 -0.09
CA TYR A 126 11.05 -6.82 0.88
C TYR A 126 11.46 -6.08 2.15
N LYS A 127 10.50 -5.44 2.80
CA LYS A 127 10.65 -4.89 4.14
C LYS A 127 9.65 -5.54 5.07
N THR A 128 10.07 -5.80 6.30
CA THR A 128 9.18 -6.37 7.31
C THR A 128 9.38 -5.66 8.64
N GLU A 129 8.31 -5.56 9.42
CA GLU A 129 8.38 -5.13 10.80
C GLU A 129 7.91 -6.26 11.70
N LEU A 130 8.67 -6.48 12.78
CA LEU A 130 8.41 -7.52 13.77
C LEU A 130 7.71 -6.94 15.00
N SER A 131 7.07 -7.80 15.78
CA SER A 131 6.31 -7.42 16.99
C SER A 131 7.13 -6.73 18.08
N ASN A 132 8.45 -6.79 18.02
CA ASN A 132 9.36 -6.08 18.90
C ASN A 132 9.86 -4.75 18.32
N GLY A 133 9.30 -4.30 17.18
CA GLY A 133 9.63 -3.04 16.52
C GLY A 133 10.85 -3.09 15.60
N ILE A 134 11.53 -4.24 15.48
CA ILE A 134 12.66 -4.37 14.56
C ILE A 134 12.15 -4.40 13.12
N LYS A 135 12.74 -3.56 12.27
CA LYS A 135 12.50 -3.51 10.84
C LYS A 135 13.65 -4.17 10.08
N LEU A 136 13.33 -4.99 9.11
CA LEU A 136 14.30 -5.76 8.35
C LEU A 136 14.11 -5.52 6.86
N GLU A 137 15.20 -5.35 6.13
CA GLU A 137 15.23 -5.31 4.67
C GLU A 137 15.87 -6.58 4.10
N PHE A 138 15.24 -7.11 3.04
CA PHE A 138 15.67 -8.28 2.29
C PHE A 138 15.75 -7.94 0.80
N ASP A 139 16.62 -8.64 0.07
CA ASP A 139 16.62 -8.53 -1.38
C ASP A 139 15.39 -9.21 -2.00
N ARG A 140 15.25 -9.13 -3.32
CA ARG A 140 14.14 -9.75 -4.06
C ARG A 140 14.05 -11.28 -3.93
N ASN A 141 15.14 -11.94 -3.54
CA ASN A 141 15.22 -13.39 -3.33
C ASN A 141 14.93 -13.78 -1.88
N GLY A 142 14.71 -12.79 -1.00
CA GLY A 142 14.46 -12.98 0.42
C GLY A 142 15.73 -13.18 1.24
N ASN A 143 16.92 -12.80 0.73
CA ASN A 143 18.15 -12.80 1.51
C ASN A 143 18.23 -11.52 2.34
N PHE A 144 18.64 -11.65 3.59
CA PHE A 144 18.78 -10.53 4.51
C PHE A 144 19.83 -9.52 4.01
N LYS A 145 19.48 -8.23 4.08
CA LYS A 145 20.38 -7.12 3.74
C LYS A 145 20.83 -6.34 4.97
N LYS A 146 19.87 -5.82 5.73
CA LYS A 146 20.14 -4.97 6.89
C LYS A 146 18.93 -4.89 7.84
N ILE A 147 19.19 -4.41 9.04
CA ILE A 147 18.15 -3.84 9.90
C ILE A 147 17.88 -2.44 9.37
N ASP A 148 16.61 -2.10 9.18
CA ASP A 148 16.17 -0.80 8.68
C ASP A 148 15.79 0.08 9.88
N ASP A 149 16.46 1.23 10.00
CA ASP A 149 16.28 2.18 11.14
C ASP A 149 15.12 3.15 10.89
#